data_fda38c9253f1bb379611f4ccb0a4c05c
#
_entry.id   fda38c9253f1bb379611f4ccb0a4c05c
#
_cell.length_a   1.000
_cell.length_b   1.000
_cell.length_c   1.000
_cell.angle_alpha   90.00
_cell.angle_beta   90.00
_cell.angle_gamma   90.00
#
_symmetry.space_group_name_H-M   'P 1'
#
loop_
_entity.id
_entity.type
_entity.pdbx_description
1 polymer ?
#
loop_
_entity_poly.entity_id
_entity_poly.type
_entity_poly.pdbx_seq_one_letter_code
_entity_poly.pdbx_strand_id
1 'polypeptide(L)'
;MSVALPIPETVRSFLAHSHGLLIDGAWRAAASGQTLTTEDPATGAVIGHIAAGGQVDVDAAVRAADRALRERAWRTMPPPERMRLLWALADLIERDAEPLAFLESLDNGMPLALARFSVAGAASSLRYNAGWAGRISGEVPTLSAPDHHAYTVYEPVGVVGAIIPWNLPLTMAANKIGPAIAAGCTLVLKPAELTSLTAIWLGELVIEAGFPRGAVNIVTGRGAEAGAALAVHPLVAKISFTGSTATGQAIASAAVSTLKRVTLELGGKSPVFIFPDADLDAAAVGAANGIFLNSGQVCVAGSRLYAHRAVFDRIVEAVAGHADALSLGPGTAPTTQIGPLVSAGQKQRVEGFLADGLRDGCTYVAGGGTPEGPGYFVRPTVLAGAQPNMSVYCEEIFGPVLTVMPFEEDDLEALAARANDTRYGLAANIWTRDISRAHRLARLIDAGTIRVNGAGIDHALPFGGFKQSGWGRENGREGVLAHMELKSIAIRF
;
A
#
# COMPACT_ATOMS: atom_id res chain seq x y z
N MET A 1 14.92 15.48 -20.86
CA MET A 1 14.20 14.35 -20.25
C MET A 1 14.56 13.07 -21.00
N SER A 2 14.66 11.95 -20.29
CA SER A 2 14.89 10.62 -20.89
C SER A 2 13.76 10.26 -21.84
N VAL A 3 14.07 9.47 -22.88
CA VAL A 3 13.06 9.03 -23.87
C VAL A 3 12.39 7.76 -23.34
N ALA A 4 11.04 7.78 -23.31
CA ALA A 4 10.24 6.61 -22.97
C ALA A 4 10.50 5.44 -23.93
N LEU A 5 10.49 4.20 -23.43
CA LEU A 5 10.50 3.01 -24.27
C LEU A 5 9.19 2.90 -25.07
N PRO A 6 9.22 2.29 -26.27
CA PRO A 6 8.01 1.99 -27.00
C PRO A 6 7.15 1.01 -26.21
N ILE A 7 5.84 1.18 -26.25
CA ILE A 7 4.88 0.29 -25.58
C ILE A 7 5.03 -1.13 -26.18
N PRO A 8 5.32 -2.17 -25.36
CA PRO A 8 5.39 -3.54 -25.81
C PRO A 8 4.09 -4.00 -26.48
N GLU A 9 4.17 -4.88 -27.47
CA GLU A 9 2.99 -5.32 -28.24
C GLU A 9 1.91 -5.99 -27.36
N THR A 10 2.33 -6.76 -26.36
CA THR A 10 1.41 -7.38 -25.37
C THR A 10 0.63 -6.33 -24.57
N VAL A 11 1.31 -5.27 -24.12
CA VAL A 11 0.68 -4.14 -23.39
C VAL A 11 -0.20 -3.33 -24.34
N ARG A 12 0.25 -3.10 -25.59
CA ARG A 12 -0.55 -2.38 -26.59
C ARG A 12 -1.83 -3.13 -26.93
N SER A 13 -1.75 -4.43 -27.12
CA SER A 13 -2.91 -5.30 -27.37
C SER A 13 -3.87 -5.25 -26.18
N PHE A 14 -3.37 -5.30 -24.94
CA PHE A 14 -4.20 -5.17 -23.74
C PHE A 14 -4.90 -3.80 -23.71
N LEU A 15 -4.20 -2.70 -23.91
CA LEU A 15 -4.75 -1.34 -23.87
C LEU A 15 -5.75 -1.03 -25.01
N ALA A 16 -5.71 -1.78 -26.12
CA ALA A 16 -6.63 -1.60 -27.25
C ALA A 16 -8.08 -1.98 -26.91
N HIS A 17 -8.30 -2.70 -25.80
CA HIS A 17 -9.64 -3.13 -25.38
C HIS A 17 -10.19 -2.24 -24.26
N SER A 18 -11.51 -2.05 -24.24
CA SER A 18 -12.19 -1.52 -23.05
C SER A 18 -12.38 -2.63 -22.03
N HIS A 19 -11.91 -2.39 -20.81
CA HIS A 19 -11.87 -3.41 -19.76
C HIS A 19 -13.13 -3.40 -18.93
N GLY A 20 -13.74 -4.58 -18.76
CA GLY A 20 -14.92 -4.80 -17.93
C GLY A 20 -14.60 -5.02 -16.45
N LEU A 21 -15.64 -5.43 -15.73
CA LEU A 21 -15.58 -5.88 -14.34
C LEU A 21 -15.45 -7.40 -14.33
N LEU A 22 -14.59 -7.96 -13.49
CA LEU A 22 -14.54 -9.40 -13.26
C LEU A 22 -15.53 -9.79 -12.17
N ILE A 23 -16.64 -10.38 -12.55
CA ILE A 23 -17.68 -10.83 -11.62
C ILE A 23 -18.06 -12.26 -11.93
N ASP A 24 -18.00 -13.13 -10.93
CA ASP A 24 -18.37 -14.54 -11.04
C ASP A 24 -17.57 -15.27 -12.15
N GLY A 25 -16.26 -14.98 -12.24
CA GLY A 25 -15.35 -15.59 -13.22
C GLY A 25 -15.60 -15.17 -14.67
N ALA A 26 -16.33 -14.08 -14.92
CA ALA A 26 -16.61 -13.57 -16.26
C ALA A 26 -16.46 -12.05 -16.32
N TRP A 27 -15.88 -11.57 -17.42
CA TRP A 27 -15.81 -10.14 -17.71
C TRP A 27 -17.16 -9.60 -18.19
N ARG A 28 -17.56 -8.44 -17.69
CA ARG A 28 -18.80 -7.77 -18.07
C ARG A 28 -18.67 -6.26 -18.02
N ALA A 29 -19.45 -5.55 -18.82
CA ALA A 29 -19.56 -4.10 -18.73
C ALA A 29 -20.19 -3.69 -17.39
N ALA A 30 -19.96 -2.44 -16.95
CA ALA A 30 -20.71 -1.87 -15.84
C ALA A 30 -22.21 -1.82 -16.16
N ALA A 31 -23.06 -2.00 -15.16
CA ALA A 31 -24.53 -1.95 -15.33
C ALA A 31 -25.02 -0.62 -15.90
N SER A 32 -24.30 0.46 -15.64
CA SER A 32 -24.56 1.80 -16.21
C SER A 32 -24.13 1.95 -17.67
N GLY A 33 -23.32 1.04 -18.20
CA GLY A 33 -22.62 1.17 -19.48
C GLY A 33 -21.54 2.25 -19.52
N GLN A 34 -21.25 2.93 -18.40
CA GLN A 34 -20.27 4.00 -18.33
C GLN A 34 -18.83 3.44 -18.17
N THR A 35 -17.88 4.24 -18.64
CA THR A 35 -16.44 3.97 -18.47
C THR A 35 -15.74 5.17 -17.84
N LEU A 36 -14.56 4.91 -17.27
CA LEU A 36 -13.60 5.91 -16.82
C LEU A 36 -12.36 5.83 -17.70
N THR A 37 -11.72 6.95 -17.94
CA THR A 37 -10.39 7.00 -18.59
C THR A 37 -9.31 6.77 -17.58
N THR A 38 -8.22 6.10 -17.98
CA THR A 38 -6.94 6.11 -17.29
C THR A 38 -5.90 6.82 -18.15
N GLU A 39 -4.93 7.49 -17.52
CA GLU A 39 -3.99 8.39 -18.16
C GLU A 39 -2.56 7.97 -17.88
N ASP A 40 -1.66 8.19 -18.82
CA ASP A 40 -0.22 8.20 -18.58
C ASP A 40 0.14 9.48 -17.81
N PRO A 41 0.55 9.43 -16.55
CA PRO A 41 0.86 10.63 -15.77
C PRO A 41 2.10 11.39 -16.27
N ALA A 42 2.94 10.78 -17.12
CA ALA A 42 4.08 11.46 -17.73
C ALA A 42 3.67 12.43 -18.85
N THR A 43 2.50 12.24 -19.45
CA THR A 43 2.03 13.02 -20.60
C THR A 43 0.65 13.64 -20.37
N GLY A 44 -0.16 13.09 -19.48
CA GLY A 44 -1.59 13.39 -19.33
C GLY A 44 -2.45 12.80 -20.44
N ALA A 45 -1.89 11.95 -21.31
CA ALA A 45 -2.63 11.32 -22.40
C ALA A 45 -3.44 10.12 -21.89
N VAL A 46 -4.66 9.98 -22.42
CA VAL A 46 -5.50 8.80 -22.15
C VAL A 46 -4.84 7.56 -22.77
N ILE A 47 -4.65 6.52 -21.96
CA ILE A 47 -4.06 5.24 -22.37
C ILE A 47 -5.04 4.08 -22.39
N GLY A 48 -6.24 4.24 -21.80
CA GLY A 48 -7.23 3.18 -21.78
C GLY A 48 -8.56 3.62 -21.18
N HIS A 49 -9.52 2.67 -21.23
CA HIS A 49 -10.84 2.83 -20.66
C HIS A 49 -11.18 1.63 -19.79
N ILE A 50 -11.70 1.88 -18.59
CA ILE A 50 -12.13 0.87 -17.63
C ILE A 50 -13.63 1.03 -17.33
N ALA A 51 -14.33 -0.04 -17.00
CA ALA A 51 -15.73 0.02 -16.61
C ALA A 51 -15.93 0.86 -15.33
N ALA A 52 -16.93 1.74 -15.34
CA ALA A 52 -17.34 2.54 -14.17
C ALA A 52 -18.37 1.76 -13.35
N GLY A 53 -17.90 0.77 -12.57
CA GLY A 53 -18.75 -0.02 -11.68
C GLY A 53 -19.39 0.84 -10.59
N GLY A 54 -20.65 0.58 -10.31
CA GLY A 54 -21.46 1.25 -9.29
C GLY A 54 -22.06 0.26 -8.28
N GLN A 55 -23.05 0.73 -7.54
CA GLN A 55 -23.70 -0.07 -6.48
C GLN A 55 -24.28 -1.39 -6.99
N VAL A 56 -24.88 -1.41 -8.19
CA VAL A 56 -25.47 -2.63 -8.79
C VAL A 56 -24.39 -3.68 -9.08
N ASP A 57 -23.24 -3.23 -9.59
CA ASP A 57 -22.12 -4.11 -9.92
C ASP A 57 -21.46 -4.66 -8.65
N VAL A 58 -21.31 -3.83 -7.64
CA VAL A 58 -20.81 -4.23 -6.31
C VAL A 58 -21.73 -5.27 -5.67
N ASP A 59 -23.05 -5.06 -5.70
CA ASP A 59 -24.03 -6.05 -5.20
C ASP A 59 -23.89 -7.39 -5.96
N ALA A 60 -23.77 -7.34 -7.28
CA ALA A 60 -23.58 -8.55 -8.10
C ALA A 60 -22.27 -9.29 -7.74
N ALA A 61 -21.16 -8.56 -7.56
CA ALA A 61 -19.85 -9.12 -7.18
C ALA A 61 -19.89 -9.71 -5.76
N VAL A 62 -20.45 -9.00 -4.80
CA VAL A 62 -20.55 -9.49 -3.41
C VAL A 62 -21.46 -10.71 -3.32
N ARG A 63 -22.58 -10.74 -4.04
CA ARG A 63 -23.43 -11.94 -4.10
C ARG A 63 -22.74 -13.12 -4.78
N ALA A 64 -21.91 -12.88 -5.80
CA ALA A 64 -21.11 -13.93 -6.41
C ALA A 64 -20.08 -14.49 -5.40
N ALA A 65 -19.42 -13.60 -4.65
CA ALA A 65 -18.49 -13.98 -3.59
C ALA A 65 -19.16 -14.77 -2.46
N ASP A 66 -20.36 -14.34 -2.01
CA ASP A 66 -21.13 -15.04 -0.97
C ASP A 66 -21.62 -16.43 -1.45
N ARG A 67 -22.07 -16.55 -2.69
CA ARG A 67 -22.40 -17.87 -3.28
C ARG A 67 -21.17 -18.78 -3.30
N ALA A 68 -20.06 -18.30 -3.85
CA ALA A 68 -18.81 -19.08 -3.92
C ALA A 68 -18.36 -19.54 -2.53
N LEU A 69 -18.42 -18.67 -1.51
CA LEU A 69 -18.09 -19.00 -0.13
C LEU A 69 -18.95 -20.16 0.43
N ARG A 70 -20.22 -20.22 0.07
CA ARG A 70 -21.16 -21.25 0.54
C ARG A 70 -21.13 -22.53 -0.29
N GLU A 71 -20.64 -22.48 -1.52
CA GLU A 71 -20.51 -23.64 -2.38
C GLU A 71 -19.56 -24.68 -1.79
N ARG A 72 -19.95 -25.96 -1.90
CA ARG A 72 -19.15 -27.07 -1.35
C ARG A 72 -17.71 -27.05 -1.89
N ALA A 73 -17.53 -26.76 -3.17
CA ALA A 73 -16.23 -26.73 -3.82
C ALA A 73 -15.24 -25.80 -3.13
N TRP A 74 -15.67 -24.63 -2.65
CA TRP A 74 -14.83 -23.70 -1.91
C TRP A 74 -14.82 -24.00 -0.41
N ARG A 75 -16.00 -24.19 0.19
CA ARG A 75 -16.15 -24.39 1.64
C ARG A 75 -15.39 -25.61 2.17
N THR A 76 -15.28 -26.66 1.39
CA THR A 76 -14.55 -27.89 1.75
C THR A 76 -13.19 -28.01 1.05
N MET A 77 -12.73 -26.95 0.38
CA MET A 77 -11.43 -26.94 -0.30
C MET A 77 -10.32 -27.11 0.75
N PRO A 78 -9.49 -28.17 0.62
CA PRO A 78 -8.43 -28.41 1.58
C PRO A 78 -7.35 -27.31 1.48
N PRO A 79 -6.65 -26.97 2.58
CA PRO A 79 -5.63 -25.95 2.59
C PRO A 79 -4.56 -26.06 1.49
N PRO A 80 -4.04 -27.26 1.14
CA PRO A 80 -3.08 -27.41 0.05
C PRO A 80 -3.60 -26.94 -1.33
N GLU A 81 -4.91 -27.03 -1.58
CA GLU A 81 -5.47 -26.55 -2.85
C GLU A 81 -5.53 -25.01 -2.88
N ARG A 82 -5.87 -24.34 -1.78
CA ARG A 82 -5.76 -22.88 -1.69
C ARG A 82 -4.33 -22.40 -1.85
N MET A 83 -3.39 -23.11 -1.22
CA MET A 83 -1.95 -22.87 -1.40
C MET A 83 -1.54 -22.99 -2.89
N ARG A 84 -1.98 -24.05 -3.58
CA ARG A 84 -1.70 -24.28 -5.00
C ARG A 84 -2.23 -23.13 -5.88
N LEU A 85 -3.45 -22.64 -5.61
CA LEU A 85 -4.04 -21.51 -6.36
C LEU A 85 -3.19 -20.23 -6.21
N LEU A 86 -2.75 -19.91 -4.98
CA LEU A 86 -1.90 -18.76 -4.73
C LEU A 86 -0.51 -18.90 -5.38
N TRP A 87 0.08 -20.10 -5.37
CA TRP A 87 1.34 -20.37 -6.06
C TRP A 87 1.18 -20.24 -7.57
N ALA A 88 0.13 -20.81 -8.15
CA ALA A 88 -0.14 -20.71 -9.58
C ALA A 88 -0.31 -19.25 -10.02
N LEU A 89 -1.02 -18.43 -9.21
CA LEU A 89 -1.16 -17.00 -9.48
C LEU A 89 0.19 -16.26 -9.41
N ALA A 90 1.03 -16.59 -8.44
CA ALA A 90 2.37 -16.02 -8.31
C ALA A 90 3.27 -16.38 -9.52
N ASP A 91 3.22 -17.63 -9.97
CA ASP A 91 3.97 -18.10 -11.14
C ASP A 91 3.52 -17.38 -12.43
N LEU A 92 2.21 -17.13 -12.58
CA LEU A 92 1.67 -16.37 -13.70
C LEU A 92 2.07 -14.88 -13.65
N ILE A 93 2.12 -14.28 -12.48
CA ILE A 93 2.64 -12.90 -12.32
C ILE A 93 4.11 -12.85 -12.73
N GLU A 94 4.93 -13.84 -12.35
CA GLU A 94 6.34 -13.88 -12.75
C GLU A 94 6.51 -14.17 -14.26
N ARG A 95 5.66 -15.02 -14.86
CA ARG A 95 5.63 -15.22 -16.31
C ARG A 95 5.40 -13.92 -17.06
N ASP A 96 4.47 -13.09 -16.56
CA ASP A 96 4.08 -11.82 -17.18
C ASP A 96 4.80 -10.61 -16.56
N ALA A 97 5.96 -10.82 -15.90
CA ALA A 97 6.61 -9.78 -15.10
C ALA A 97 6.95 -8.52 -15.89
N GLU A 98 7.54 -8.64 -17.07
CA GLU A 98 7.94 -7.45 -17.87
C GLU A 98 6.74 -6.65 -18.41
N PRO A 99 5.70 -7.27 -19.04
CA PRO A 99 4.52 -6.49 -19.44
C PRO A 99 3.76 -5.90 -18.26
N LEU A 100 3.65 -6.60 -17.12
CA LEU A 100 3.04 -6.06 -15.90
C LEU A 100 3.83 -4.87 -15.34
N ALA A 101 5.16 -4.97 -15.27
CA ALA A 101 6.01 -3.87 -14.81
C ALA A 101 5.91 -2.65 -15.74
N PHE A 102 5.89 -2.88 -17.05
CA PHE A 102 5.71 -1.79 -18.00
C PHE A 102 4.34 -1.12 -17.85
N LEU A 103 3.28 -1.92 -17.72
CA LEU A 103 1.92 -1.42 -17.52
C LEU A 103 1.79 -0.65 -16.20
N GLU A 104 2.38 -1.16 -15.10
CA GLU A 104 2.38 -0.47 -13.81
C GLU A 104 3.12 0.87 -13.89
N SER A 105 4.27 0.90 -14.57
CA SER A 105 5.01 2.15 -14.82
C SER A 105 4.21 3.15 -15.67
N LEU A 106 3.50 2.68 -16.68
CA LEU A 106 2.71 3.52 -17.58
C LEU A 106 1.46 4.10 -16.91
N ASP A 107 0.76 3.28 -16.11
CA ASP A 107 -0.51 3.62 -15.45
C ASP A 107 -0.30 4.47 -14.17
N ASN A 108 0.81 4.24 -13.45
CA ASN A 108 1.13 4.92 -12.18
C ASN A 108 2.15 6.05 -12.31
N GLY A 109 3.07 5.95 -13.28
CA GLY A 109 4.20 6.86 -13.45
C GLY A 109 5.48 6.44 -12.70
N MET A 110 5.48 5.38 -11.93
CA MET A 110 6.69 4.93 -11.22
C MET A 110 7.81 4.52 -12.17
N PRO A 111 9.09 4.70 -11.79
CA PRO A 111 10.22 4.21 -12.59
C PRO A 111 10.12 2.70 -12.84
N LEU A 112 10.46 2.26 -14.05
CA LEU A 112 10.37 0.86 -14.48
C LEU A 112 11.13 -0.11 -13.56
N ALA A 113 12.27 0.32 -13.01
CA ALA A 113 13.01 -0.47 -12.04
C ALA A 113 12.20 -0.75 -10.76
N LEU A 114 11.45 0.26 -10.29
CA LEU A 114 10.55 0.11 -9.14
C LEU A 114 9.34 -0.76 -9.49
N ALA A 115 8.77 -0.60 -10.69
CA ALA A 115 7.67 -1.43 -11.16
C ALA A 115 8.05 -2.91 -11.22
N ARG A 116 9.25 -3.25 -11.70
CA ARG A 116 9.78 -4.63 -11.66
C ARG A 116 9.89 -5.17 -10.23
N PHE A 117 10.38 -4.33 -9.30
CA PHE A 117 10.44 -4.70 -7.89
C PHE A 117 9.04 -4.90 -7.29
N SER A 118 8.06 -4.06 -7.64
CA SER A 118 6.66 -4.18 -7.23
C SER A 118 6.05 -5.50 -7.72
N VAL A 119 6.25 -5.86 -8.98
CA VAL A 119 5.74 -7.13 -9.56
C VAL A 119 6.34 -8.35 -8.84
N ALA A 120 7.67 -8.36 -8.63
CA ALA A 120 8.34 -9.42 -7.88
C ALA A 120 7.83 -9.51 -6.42
N GLY A 121 7.60 -8.35 -5.79
CA GLY A 121 7.01 -8.25 -4.46
C GLY A 121 5.59 -8.82 -4.38
N ALA A 122 4.77 -8.60 -5.41
CA ALA A 122 3.42 -9.16 -5.49
C ALA A 122 3.43 -10.70 -5.53
N ALA A 123 4.27 -11.30 -6.38
CA ALA A 123 4.44 -12.76 -6.44
C ALA A 123 4.97 -13.33 -5.12
N SER A 124 5.98 -12.68 -4.53
CA SER A 124 6.53 -13.07 -3.22
C SER A 124 5.49 -13.03 -2.10
N SER A 125 4.65 -11.98 -2.05
CA SER A 125 3.56 -11.84 -1.09
C SER A 125 2.55 -13.00 -1.20
N LEU A 126 2.14 -13.35 -2.40
CA LEU A 126 1.22 -14.47 -2.62
C LEU A 126 1.82 -15.79 -2.12
N ARG A 127 3.09 -16.08 -2.43
CA ARG A 127 3.78 -17.30 -1.95
C ARG A 127 3.93 -17.33 -0.43
N TYR A 128 4.28 -16.19 0.17
CA TYR A 128 4.34 -16.08 1.64
C TYR A 128 2.99 -16.43 2.27
N ASN A 129 1.91 -15.80 1.79
CA ASN A 129 0.56 -16.04 2.32
C ASN A 129 0.08 -17.48 2.03
N ALA A 130 0.42 -18.06 0.89
CA ALA A 130 0.13 -19.46 0.57
C ALA A 130 0.66 -20.41 1.65
N GLY A 131 1.85 -20.13 2.19
CA GLY A 131 2.44 -20.89 3.29
C GLY A 131 1.61 -20.91 4.57
N TRP A 132 0.69 -19.98 4.77
CA TRP A 132 -0.19 -19.91 5.94
C TRP A 132 -1.49 -20.70 5.79
N ALA A 133 -1.91 -21.07 4.60
CA ALA A 133 -3.20 -21.72 4.34
C ALA A 133 -3.49 -22.95 5.22
N GLY A 134 -2.46 -23.68 5.65
CA GLY A 134 -2.61 -24.86 6.52
C GLY A 134 -1.90 -24.76 7.86
N ARG A 135 -1.43 -23.56 8.26
CA ARG A 135 -0.61 -23.38 9.48
C ARG A 135 -1.33 -22.68 10.62
N ILE A 136 -2.53 -22.15 10.38
CA ILE A 136 -3.32 -21.54 11.45
C ILE A 136 -4.06 -22.66 12.20
N SER A 137 -3.69 -22.86 13.46
CA SER A 137 -4.29 -23.85 14.35
C SER A 137 -4.91 -23.19 15.56
N GLY A 138 -5.96 -23.84 16.10
CA GLY A 138 -6.53 -23.49 17.39
C GLY A 138 -5.79 -24.20 18.54
N GLU A 139 -6.38 -24.12 19.72
CA GLU A 139 -5.82 -24.62 20.98
C GLU A 139 -6.78 -25.63 21.63
N VAL A 140 -6.24 -26.50 22.49
CA VAL A 140 -7.00 -27.40 23.35
C VAL A 140 -6.75 -26.97 24.79
N PRO A 141 -7.56 -26.05 25.37
CA PRO A 141 -7.38 -25.58 26.74
C PRO A 141 -7.77 -26.63 27.75
N THR A 142 -7.07 -26.64 28.87
CA THR A 142 -7.48 -27.44 30.04
C THR A 142 -8.68 -26.78 30.73
N LEU A 143 -9.76 -27.52 30.87
CA LEU A 143 -10.98 -27.02 31.51
C LEU A 143 -11.01 -27.38 33.02
N SER A 144 -11.76 -26.60 33.79
CA SER A 144 -12.02 -26.86 35.19
C SER A 144 -13.00 -28.03 35.42
N ALA A 145 -13.82 -28.39 34.44
CA ALA A 145 -14.77 -29.48 34.47
C ALA A 145 -14.15 -30.76 33.86
N PRO A 146 -14.00 -31.86 34.61
CA PRO A 146 -13.30 -33.07 34.16
C PRO A 146 -14.06 -33.90 33.12
N ASP A 147 -15.37 -33.70 33.00
CA ASP A 147 -16.26 -34.37 32.04
C ASP A 147 -16.47 -33.58 30.76
N HIS A 148 -15.55 -32.63 30.47
CA HIS A 148 -15.62 -31.79 29.30
C HIS A 148 -14.32 -31.86 28.48
N HIS A 149 -14.49 -31.77 27.15
CA HIS A 149 -13.42 -31.53 26.20
C HIS A 149 -13.72 -30.25 25.44
N ALA A 150 -12.73 -29.37 25.25
CA ALA A 150 -12.89 -28.16 24.44
C ALA A 150 -11.70 -27.93 23.55
N TYR A 151 -11.99 -27.30 22.45
CA TYR A 151 -10.97 -26.83 21.52
C TYR A 151 -11.44 -25.55 20.78
N THR A 152 -10.49 -24.81 20.25
CA THR A 152 -10.77 -23.66 19.40
C THR A 152 -10.43 -23.97 17.96
N VAL A 153 -11.13 -23.35 17.02
CA VAL A 153 -10.85 -23.40 15.58
C VAL A 153 -10.93 -22.01 15.00
N TYR A 154 -10.10 -21.76 13.97
CA TYR A 154 -10.21 -20.56 13.17
C TYR A 154 -11.02 -20.85 11.92
N GLU A 155 -12.02 -20.01 11.65
CA GLU A 155 -12.86 -20.07 10.45
C GLU A 155 -12.69 -18.79 9.63
N PRO A 156 -12.88 -18.81 8.28
CA PRO A 156 -12.85 -17.60 7.48
C PRO A 156 -13.94 -16.61 7.93
N VAL A 157 -13.61 -15.32 7.99
CA VAL A 157 -14.56 -14.27 8.39
C VAL A 157 -15.75 -14.15 7.44
N GLY A 158 -15.57 -14.49 6.16
CA GLY A 158 -16.62 -14.42 5.14
C GLY A 158 -16.17 -13.75 3.85
N VAL A 159 -17.06 -12.94 3.25
CA VAL A 159 -16.71 -12.12 2.09
C VAL A 159 -15.89 -10.91 2.51
N VAL A 160 -14.74 -10.71 1.86
CA VAL A 160 -13.84 -9.57 2.08
C VAL A 160 -14.02 -8.53 0.99
N GLY A 161 -14.33 -7.30 1.38
CA GLY A 161 -14.22 -6.13 0.52
C GLY A 161 -12.82 -5.54 0.64
N ALA A 162 -12.01 -5.64 -0.39
CA ALA A 162 -10.65 -5.10 -0.45
C ALA A 162 -10.61 -3.83 -1.30
N ILE A 163 -10.21 -2.71 -0.72
CA ILE A 163 -10.11 -1.43 -1.41
C ILE A 163 -8.65 -0.98 -1.34
N ILE A 164 -8.01 -0.83 -2.51
CA ILE A 164 -6.59 -0.55 -2.62
C ILE A 164 -6.31 0.84 -3.21
N PRO A 165 -5.18 1.46 -2.81
CA PRO A 165 -4.75 2.75 -3.32
C PRO A 165 -4.10 2.62 -4.70
N TRP A 166 -3.68 3.76 -5.21
CA TRP A 166 -3.10 3.90 -6.54
C TRP A 166 -1.57 3.84 -6.60
N ASN A 167 -0.86 3.86 -5.45
CA ASN A 167 0.59 4.08 -5.44
C ASN A 167 1.45 2.82 -5.70
N LEU A 168 0.95 1.62 -5.37
CA LEU A 168 1.59 0.32 -5.62
C LEU A 168 0.51 -0.70 -6.01
N PRO A 169 -0.16 -0.56 -7.17
CA PRO A 169 -1.42 -1.23 -7.47
C PRO A 169 -1.34 -2.75 -7.37
N LEU A 170 -0.38 -3.38 -8.04
CA LEU A 170 -0.27 -4.84 -8.09
C LEU A 170 0.14 -5.44 -6.73
N THR A 171 1.13 -4.83 -6.07
CA THR A 171 1.55 -5.27 -4.72
C THR A 171 0.40 -5.19 -3.73
N MET A 172 -0.38 -4.08 -3.74
CA MET A 172 -1.52 -3.92 -2.84
C MET A 172 -2.63 -4.92 -3.15
N ALA A 173 -2.89 -5.23 -4.42
CA ALA A 173 -3.83 -6.28 -4.79
C ALA A 173 -3.41 -7.65 -4.24
N ALA A 174 -2.14 -8.02 -4.42
CA ALA A 174 -1.58 -9.29 -3.91
C ALA A 174 -1.64 -9.37 -2.37
N ASN A 175 -1.33 -8.27 -1.68
CA ASN A 175 -1.39 -8.18 -0.21
C ASN A 175 -2.82 -8.32 0.36
N LYS A 176 -3.85 -8.05 -0.44
CA LYS A 176 -5.25 -8.29 -0.05
C LYS A 176 -5.72 -9.69 -0.42
N ILE A 177 -5.39 -10.16 -1.63
CA ILE A 177 -5.81 -11.48 -2.13
C ILE A 177 -5.14 -12.60 -1.32
N GLY A 178 -3.83 -12.52 -1.11
CA GLY A 178 -3.04 -13.56 -0.46
C GLY A 178 -3.61 -14.03 0.87
N PRO A 179 -3.71 -13.16 1.90
CA PRO A 179 -4.20 -13.55 3.22
C PRO A 179 -5.68 -13.93 3.22
N ALA A 180 -6.53 -13.28 2.40
CA ALA A 180 -7.96 -13.60 2.31
C ALA A 180 -8.17 -15.02 1.79
N ILE A 181 -7.51 -15.40 0.70
CA ILE A 181 -7.59 -16.74 0.10
C ILE A 181 -6.94 -17.80 1.01
N ALA A 182 -5.79 -17.50 1.61
CA ALA A 182 -5.13 -18.41 2.57
C ALA A 182 -6.06 -18.73 3.75
N ALA A 183 -6.79 -17.74 4.26
CA ALA A 183 -7.78 -17.90 5.32
C ALA A 183 -9.05 -18.67 4.87
N GLY A 184 -9.31 -18.78 3.56
CA GLY A 184 -10.51 -19.39 3.01
C GLY A 184 -11.68 -18.42 2.78
N CYS A 185 -11.44 -17.13 2.82
CA CYS A 185 -12.40 -16.09 2.45
C CYS A 185 -12.58 -16.03 0.94
N THR A 186 -13.69 -15.42 0.49
CA THR A 186 -13.86 -14.91 -0.86
C THR A 186 -13.72 -13.40 -0.87
N LEU A 187 -13.49 -12.79 -2.04
CA LEU A 187 -13.04 -11.41 -2.10
C LEU A 187 -13.66 -10.62 -3.25
N VAL A 188 -13.97 -9.36 -2.98
CA VAL A 188 -14.24 -8.33 -4.00
C VAL A 188 -13.16 -7.26 -3.87
N LEU A 189 -12.29 -7.16 -4.88
CA LEU A 189 -11.22 -6.17 -4.98
C LEU A 189 -11.74 -4.94 -5.72
N LYS A 190 -11.59 -3.77 -5.10
CA LYS A 190 -11.82 -2.46 -5.75
C LYS A 190 -10.48 -1.71 -5.84
N PRO A 191 -9.82 -1.70 -7.00
CA PRO A 191 -8.62 -0.88 -7.22
C PRO A 191 -8.98 0.62 -7.30
N ALA A 192 -7.98 1.47 -7.04
CA ALA A 192 -8.14 2.91 -7.28
C ALA A 192 -8.41 3.16 -8.77
N GLU A 193 -9.34 4.07 -9.07
CA GLU A 193 -9.71 4.42 -10.45
C GLU A 193 -8.57 4.98 -11.28
N LEU A 194 -7.55 5.56 -10.63
CA LEU A 194 -6.38 6.14 -11.28
C LEU A 194 -5.40 5.09 -11.81
N THR A 195 -5.38 3.87 -11.23
CA THR A 195 -4.38 2.83 -11.54
C THR A 195 -5.01 1.44 -11.45
N SER A 196 -5.99 1.18 -12.29
CA SER A 196 -6.74 -0.09 -12.27
C SER A 196 -6.18 -1.17 -13.20
N LEU A 197 -5.30 -0.80 -14.16
CA LEU A 197 -4.96 -1.68 -15.28
C LEU A 197 -4.25 -2.97 -14.85
N THR A 198 -3.29 -2.89 -13.92
CA THR A 198 -2.60 -4.10 -13.42
C THR A 198 -3.50 -4.99 -12.58
N ALA A 199 -4.50 -4.43 -11.86
CA ALA A 199 -5.51 -5.22 -11.16
C ALA A 199 -6.45 -5.95 -12.15
N ILE A 200 -6.75 -5.35 -13.30
CA ILE A 200 -7.54 -5.98 -14.36
C ILE A 200 -6.74 -7.14 -14.98
N TRP A 201 -5.46 -6.93 -15.34
CA TRP A 201 -4.60 -8.01 -15.82
C TRP A 201 -4.49 -9.15 -14.79
N LEU A 202 -4.32 -8.80 -13.50
CA LEU A 202 -4.36 -9.79 -12.43
C LEU A 202 -5.65 -10.61 -12.42
N GLY A 203 -6.79 -10.02 -12.81
CA GLY A 203 -8.06 -10.73 -12.95
C GLY A 203 -8.03 -11.81 -14.05
N GLU A 204 -7.33 -11.58 -15.16
CA GLU A 204 -7.09 -12.59 -16.19
C GLU A 204 -6.25 -13.73 -15.63
N LEU A 205 -5.20 -13.40 -14.88
CA LEU A 205 -4.33 -14.40 -14.25
C LEU A 205 -5.05 -15.22 -13.16
N VAL A 206 -6.00 -14.60 -12.44
CA VAL A 206 -6.86 -15.29 -11.47
C VAL A 206 -7.71 -16.38 -12.15
N ILE A 207 -8.28 -16.07 -13.33
CA ILE A 207 -9.04 -17.06 -14.11
C ILE A 207 -8.11 -18.17 -14.61
N GLU A 208 -6.95 -17.81 -15.16
CA GLU A 208 -5.96 -18.77 -15.70
C GLU A 208 -5.39 -19.67 -14.59
N ALA A 209 -5.15 -19.15 -13.38
CA ALA A 209 -4.69 -19.92 -12.21
C ALA A 209 -5.73 -20.94 -11.72
N GLY A 210 -6.96 -20.89 -12.24
CA GLY A 210 -8.04 -21.83 -11.93
C GLY A 210 -8.77 -21.55 -10.63
N PHE A 211 -8.84 -20.30 -10.19
CA PHE A 211 -9.69 -19.93 -9.05
C PHE A 211 -11.15 -20.25 -9.35
N PRO A 212 -11.91 -20.84 -8.42
CA PRO A 212 -13.34 -21.03 -8.57
C PRO A 212 -14.07 -19.70 -8.86
N ARG A 213 -15.11 -19.78 -9.69
CA ARG A 213 -15.93 -18.62 -10.04
C ARG A 213 -16.45 -17.96 -8.78
N GLY A 214 -16.36 -16.62 -8.72
CA GLY A 214 -16.80 -15.84 -7.56
C GLY A 214 -15.84 -15.81 -6.38
N ALA A 215 -14.80 -16.66 -6.31
CA ALA A 215 -13.82 -16.61 -5.21
C ALA A 215 -13.06 -15.28 -5.18
N VAL A 216 -12.69 -14.74 -6.34
CA VAL A 216 -12.08 -13.42 -6.51
C VAL A 216 -12.90 -12.65 -7.56
N ASN A 217 -13.33 -11.45 -7.21
CA ASN A 217 -14.03 -10.54 -8.11
C ASN A 217 -13.29 -9.20 -8.12
N ILE A 218 -13.31 -8.47 -9.24
CA ILE A 218 -12.66 -7.17 -9.38
C ILE A 218 -13.67 -6.18 -9.94
N VAL A 219 -13.94 -5.13 -9.18
CA VAL A 219 -14.88 -4.06 -9.54
C VAL A 219 -14.11 -2.75 -9.58
N THR A 220 -13.83 -2.27 -10.79
CA THR A 220 -13.32 -0.91 -11.02
C THR A 220 -14.45 0.11 -10.87
N GLY A 221 -14.10 1.36 -10.60
CA GLY A 221 -15.10 2.42 -10.40
C GLY A 221 -14.62 3.47 -9.41
N ARG A 222 -15.36 4.56 -9.27
CA ARG A 222 -15.00 5.66 -8.37
C ARG A 222 -15.07 5.23 -6.90
N GLY A 223 -14.13 5.73 -6.10
CA GLY A 223 -14.11 5.47 -4.65
C GLY A 223 -15.40 5.83 -3.96
N ALA A 224 -16.00 7.01 -4.29
CA ALA A 224 -17.24 7.49 -3.72
C ALA A 224 -18.51 6.69 -4.13
N GLU A 225 -18.42 5.89 -5.17
CA GLU A 225 -19.53 5.06 -5.68
C GLU A 225 -19.29 3.58 -5.34
N ALA A 226 -18.41 2.89 -6.07
CA ALA A 226 -18.12 1.47 -5.87
C ALA A 226 -17.50 1.18 -4.50
N GLY A 227 -16.52 2.03 -4.05
CA GLY A 227 -15.90 1.88 -2.74
C GLY A 227 -16.88 2.07 -1.59
N ALA A 228 -17.69 3.11 -1.64
CA ALA A 228 -18.73 3.38 -0.65
C ALA A 228 -19.79 2.26 -0.61
N ALA A 229 -20.26 1.78 -1.78
CA ALA A 229 -21.19 0.66 -1.86
C ALA A 229 -20.64 -0.61 -1.23
N LEU A 230 -19.34 -0.91 -1.46
CA LEU A 230 -18.67 -2.07 -0.87
C LEU A 230 -18.55 -1.94 0.66
N ALA A 231 -18.24 -0.73 1.17
CA ALA A 231 -18.07 -0.46 2.59
C ALA A 231 -19.37 -0.68 3.40
N VAL A 232 -20.54 -0.37 2.82
CA VAL A 232 -21.84 -0.51 3.51
C VAL A 232 -22.56 -1.84 3.22
N HIS A 233 -22.03 -2.66 2.30
CA HIS A 233 -22.75 -3.85 1.83
C HIS A 233 -22.97 -4.88 2.93
N PRO A 234 -24.22 -5.37 3.20
CA PRO A 234 -24.54 -6.21 4.37
C PRO A 234 -23.89 -7.61 4.33
N LEU A 235 -23.62 -8.17 3.15
CA LEU A 235 -22.96 -9.47 3.01
C LEU A 235 -21.42 -9.40 3.08
N VAL A 236 -20.83 -8.21 3.11
CA VAL A 236 -19.38 -8.03 3.34
C VAL A 236 -19.12 -8.15 4.82
N ALA A 237 -18.36 -9.16 5.22
CA ALA A 237 -18.00 -9.43 6.62
C ALA A 237 -16.77 -8.64 7.08
N LYS A 238 -15.87 -8.30 6.15
CA LYS A 238 -14.65 -7.55 6.43
C LYS A 238 -14.36 -6.54 5.32
N ILE A 239 -13.92 -5.34 5.71
CA ILE A 239 -13.23 -4.40 4.80
C ILE A 239 -11.74 -4.40 5.12
N SER A 240 -10.91 -4.60 4.10
CA SER A 240 -9.46 -4.36 4.13
C SER A 240 -9.16 -3.16 3.24
N PHE A 241 -8.82 -2.04 3.86
CA PHE A 241 -8.63 -0.75 3.18
C PHE A 241 -7.19 -0.26 3.34
N THR A 242 -6.62 0.22 2.25
CA THR A 242 -5.39 1.02 2.26
C THR A 242 -5.63 2.32 1.49
N GLY A 243 -5.29 3.46 2.10
CA GLY A 243 -5.50 4.77 1.48
C GLY A 243 -5.39 5.95 2.44
N SER A 244 -6.08 7.05 2.14
CA SER A 244 -6.03 8.25 2.98
C SER A 244 -6.75 8.08 4.32
N THR A 245 -6.26 8.78 5.35
CA THR A 245 -6.87 8.80 6.69
C THR A 245 -8.34 9.22 6.64
N ALA A 246 -8.68 10.25 5.88
CA ALA A 246 -10.06 10.72 5.77
C ALA A 246 -11.00 9.65 5.18
N THR A 247 -10.55 8.94 4.14
CA THR A 247 -11.32 7.83 3.55
C THR A 247 -11.43 6.65 4.53
N GLY A 248 -10.36 6.33 5.26
CA GLY A 248 -10.38 5.30 6.30
C GLY A 248 -11.39 5.59 7.40
N GLN A 249 -11.47 6.84 7.87
CA GLN A 249 -12.47 7.28 8.85
C GLN A 249 -13.91 7.14 8.32
N ALA A 250 -14.15 7.49 7.05
CA ALA A 250 -15.46 7.32 6.43
C ALA A 250 -15.85 5.83 6.31
N ILE A 251 -14.91 4.97 5.94
CA ILE A 251 -15.13 3.51 5.86
C ILE A 251 -15.40 2.94 7.25
N ALA A 252 -14.61 3.32 8.28
CA ALA A 252 -14.82 2.87 9.64
C ALA A 252 -16.23 3.24 10.14
N SER A 253 -16.65 4.48 9.90
CA SER A 253 -17.99 4.96 10.26
C SER A 253 -19.10 4.16 9.54
N ALA A 254 -18.91 3.89 8.26
CA ALA A 254 -19.88 3.10 7.46
C ALA A 254 -19.95 1.64 7.94
N ALA A 255 -18.85 1.05 8.38
CA ALA A 255 -18.77 -0.33 8.84
C ALA A 255 -19.54 -0.61 10.14
N VAL A 256 -19.76 0.42 10.97
CA VAL A 256 -20.42 0.29 12.28
C VAL A 256 -21.85 -0.25 12.12
N SER A 257 -22.58 0.14 11.09
CA SER A 257 -23.99 -0.28 10.88
C SER A 257 -24.19 -1.79 10.76
N THR A 258 -23.15 -2.53 10.39
CA THR A 258 -23.16 -3.99 10.21
C THR A 258 -22.14 -4.72 11.09
N LEU A 259 -21.40 -3.99 11.94
CA LEU A 259 -20.33 -4.52 12.81
C LEU A 259 -19.29 -5.36 12.08
N LYS A 260 -19.07 -5.06 10.79
CA LYS A 260 -18.08 -5.79 10.00
C LYS A 260 -16.65 -5.50 10.48
N ARG A 261 -15.77 -6.47 10.33
CA ARG A 261 -14.35 -6.30 10.64
C ARG A 261 -13.72 -5.29 9.71
N VAL A 262 -12.80 -4.47 10.22
CA VAL A 262 -12.08 -3.47 9.42
C VAL A 262 -10.60 -3.54 9.72
N THR A 263 -9.78 -3.57 8.68
CA THR A 263 -8.34 -3.29 8.75
C THR A 263 -8.09 -2.04 7.92
N LEU A 264 -7.40 -1.06 8.51
CA LEU A 264 -7.11 0.24 7.90
C LEU A 264 -5.59 0.44 7.88
N GLU A 265 -5.03 0.60 6.69
CA GLU A 265 -3.65 1.02 6.46
C GLU A 265 -3.70 2.41 5.83
N LEU A 266 -3.29 3.42 6.59
CA LEU A 266 -3.53 4.82 6.28
C LEU A 266 -2.22 5.59 6.11
N GLY A 267 -2.31 6.91 6.09
CA GLY A 267 -1.19 7.80 5.89
C GLY A 267 -0.14 7.77 7.00
N GLY A 268 1.01 8.37 6.72
CA GLY A 268 2.12 8.49 7.64
C GLY A 268 2.84 9.83 7.54
N LYS A 269 3.57 10.19 8.60
CA LYS A 269 4.53 11.30 8.63
C LYS A 269 5.81 10.83 9.32
N SER A 270 6.44 9.82 8.72
CA SER A 270 7.48 9.00 9.34
C SER A 270 8.75 9.81 9.63
N PRO A 271 9.30 9.74 10.86
CA PRO A 271 10.58 10.35 11.19
C PRO A 271 11.76 9.47 10.72
N VAL A 272 12.86 10.12 10.36
CA VAL A 272 14.17 9.53 10.14
C VAL A 272 15.15 10.17 11.12
N PHE A 273 15.82 9.37 11.94
CA PHE A 273 16.80 9.85 12.92
C PHE A 273 18.20 9.47 12.45
N ILE A 274 19.12 10.45 12.39
CA ILE A 274 20.52 10.20 12.06
C ILE A 274 21.40 10.72 13.19
N PHE A 275 22.10 9.78 13.87
CA PHE A 275 23.02 10.06 14.95
C PHE A 275 24.48 10.17 14.43
N PRO A 276 25.39 10.85 15.18
CA PRO A 276 26.76 11.10 14.72
C PRO A 276 27.59 9.83 14.49
N ASP A 277 27.26 8.75 15.20
CA ASP A 277 27.94 7.44 15.12
C ASP A 277 27.47 6.56 13.96
N ALA A 278 26.43 6.99 13.21
CA ALA A 278 25.94 6.26 12.06
C ALA A 278 26.97 6.20 10.92
N ASP A 279 26.77 5.29 9.99
CA ASP A 279 27.36 5.40 8.66
C ASP A 279 26.67 6.54 7.92
N LEU A 280 27.29 7.72 7.93
CA LEU A 280 26.65 8.95 7.46
C LEU A 280 26.37 8.94 5.96
N ASP A 281 27.23 8.27 5.17
CA ASP A 281 27.04 8.19 3.72
C ASP A 281 25.89 7.25 3.38
N ALA A 282 25.84 6.09 4.03
CA ALA A 282 24.69 5.16 3.90
C ALA A 282 23.39 5.78 4.44
N ALA A 283 23.44 6.54 5.53
CA ALA A 283 22.30 7.22 6.13
C ALA A 283 21.73 8.31 5.22
N ALA A 284 22.56 9.10 4.57
CA ALA A 284 22.14 10.13 3.63
C ALA A 284 21.46 9.51 2.39
N VAL A 285 22.06 8.48 1.79
CA VAL A 285 21.46 7.71 0.68
C VAL A 285 20.14 7.08 1.12
N GLY A 286 20.11 6.46 2.31
CA GLY A 286 18.91 5.82 2.85
C GLY A 286 17.78 6.80 3.15
N ALA A 287 18.08 8.00 3.64
CA ALA A 287 17.13 9.07 3.87
C ALA A 287 16.56 9.60 2.53
N ALA A 288 17.43 9.86 1.54
CA ALA A 288 17.02 10.31 0.21
C ALA A 288 16.12 9.26 -0.49
N ASN A 289 16.55 8.00 -0.53
CA ASN A 289 15.74 6.91 -1.09
C ASN A 289 14.44 6.73 -0.32
N GLY A 290 14.45 6.89 1.00
CA GLY A 290 13.27 6.75 1.86
C GLY A 290 12.16 7.76 1.57
N ILE A 291 12.47 8.92 0.98
CA ILE A 291 11.50 9.94 0.63
C ILE A 291 11.27 10.04 -0.88
N PHE A 292 12.30 9.88 -1.73
CA PHE A 292 12.16 10.11 -3.16
C PHE A 292 11.70 8.89 -3.95
N LEU A 293 11.73 7.69 -3.35
CA LEU A 293 11.16 6.47 -3.95
C LEU A 293 9.70 6.73 -4.37
N ASN A 294 9.34 6.30 -5.58
CA ASN A 294 8.02 6.53 -6.19
C ASN A 294 7.56 7.99 -6.11
N SER A 295 8.48 8.93 -6.26
CA SER A 295 8.20 10.38 -6.15
C SER A 295 7.55 10.76 -4.80
N GLY A 296 7.94 10.08 -3.71
CA GLY A 296 7.41 10.31 -2.37
C GLY A 296 6.00 9.77 -2.12
N GLN A 297 5.43 9.04 -3.07
CA GLN A 297 4.08 8.49 -3.00
C GLN A 297 4.05 7.13 -2.27
N VAL A 298 4.66 7.10 -1.09
CA VAL A 298 4.78 5.91 -0.24
C VAL A 298 4.37 6.24 1.18
N CYS A 299 3.44 5.48 1.75
CA CYS A 299 2.88 5.73 3.09
C CYS A 299 3.93 5.72 4.22
N VAL A 300 4.99 4.90 4.08
CA VAL A 300 6.13 4.83 5.02
C VAL A 300 7.28 5.78 4.68
N ALA A 301 7.09 6.70 3.73
CA ALA A 301 8.13 7.63 3.32
C ALA A 301 8.67 8.43 4.52
N GLY A 302 9.99 8.44 4.67
CA GLY A 302 10.68 9.17 5.72
C GLY A 302 10.68 10.68 5.47
N SER A 303 9.55 11.33 5.67
CA SER A 303 9.32 12.72 5.26
C SER A 303 9.77 13.78 6.26
N ARG A 304 10.16 13.38 7.49
CA ARG A 304 10.73 14.25 8.53
C ARG A 304 12.12 13.74 8.91
N LEU A 305 13.17 14.42 8.45
CA LEU A 305 14.55 14.07 8.77
C LEU A 305 15.01 14.85 10.01
N TYR A 306 15.33 14.12 11.07
CA TYR A 306 15.99 14.62 12.26
C TYR A 306 17.47 14.18 12.22
N ALA A 307 18.41 15.11 12.06
CA ALA A 307 19.83 14.85 12.13
C ALA A 307 20.45 15.54 13.32
N HIS A 308 21.32 14.82 14.04
CA HIS A 308 22.04 15.41 15.18
C HIS A 308 22.87 16.60 14.72
N ARG A 309 22.90 17.69 15.52
CA ARG A 309 23.55 18.96 15.18
C ARG A 309 24.98 18.79 14.67
N ALA A 310 25.75 17.90 15.27
CA ALA A 310 27.15 17.68 14.91
C ALA A 310 27.33 17.17 13.46
N VAL A 311 26.31 16.60 12.84
CA VAL A 311 26.35 16.04 11.47
C VAL A 311 25.28 16.62 10.56
N PHE A 312 24.47 17.56 11.07
CA PHE A 312 23.29 18.09 10.37
C PHE A 312 23.64 18.66 8.99
N ASP A 313 24.59 19.60 8.93
CA ASP A 313 24.94 20.28 7.69
C ASP A 313 25.47 19.29 6.64
N ARG A 314 26.35 18.35 7.06
CA ARG A 314 26.86 17.28 6.18
C ARG A 314 25.74 16.39 5.63
N ILE A 315 24.78 16.00 6.47
CA ILE A 315 23.68 15.12 6.05
C ILE A 315 22.72 15.88 5.11
N VAL A 316 22.40 17.12 5.44
CA VAL A 316 21.50 17.94 4.62
C VAL A 316 22.12 18.21 3.25
N GLU A 317 23.40 18.56 3.18
CA GLU A 317 24.13 18.75 1.93
C GLU A 317 24.17 17.45 1.08
N ALA A 318 24.47 16.30 1.72
CA ALA A 318 24.49 15.01 1.02
C ALA A 318 23.12 14.63 0.47
N VAL A 319 22.03 14.77 1.26
CA VAL A 319 20.66 14.48 0.81
C VAL A 319 20.22 15.45 -0.28
N ALA A 320 20.57 16.73 -0.19
CA ALA A 320 20.29 17.72 -1.21
C ALA A 320 21.01 17.40 -2.52
N GLY A 321 22.29 17.01 -2.46
CA GLY A 321 23.05 16.57 -3.63
C GLY A 321 22.45 15.32 -4.29
N HIS A 322 21.93 14.38 -3.51
CA HIS A 322 21.16 13.24 -4.05
C HIS A 322 19.89 13.69 -4.74
N ALA A 323 19.11 14.61 -4.14
CA ALA A 323 17.87 15.12 -4.72
C ALA A 323 18.11 15.77 -6.10
N ASP A 324 19.14 16.59 -6.20
CA ASP A 324 19.51 17.30 -7.45
C ASP A 324 20.09 16.37 -8.52
N ALA A 325 20.71 15.26 -8.13
CA ALA A 325 21.29 14.27 -9.05
C ALA A 325 20.26 13.31 -9.66
N LEU A 326 19.04 13.20 -9.08
CA LEU A 326 18.02 12.28 -9.56
C LEU A 326 17.49 12.66 -10.95
N SER A 327 17.54 11.70 -11.87
CA SER A 327 17.03 11.90 -13.24
C SER A 327 15.50 11.83 -13.27
N LEU A 328 14.89 12.96 -13.61
CA LEU A 328 13.45 13.12 -13.76
C LEU A 328 13.01 12.77 -15.20
N GLY A 329 11.95 11.98 -15.33
CA GLY A 329 11.42 11.61 -16.65
C GLY A 329 10.23 10.66 -16.60
N PRO A 330 9.69 10.25 -17.77
CA PRO A 330 8.65 9.21 -17.83
C PRO A 330 9.11 7.94 -17.13
N GLY A 331 8.22 7.31 -16.36
CA GLY A 331 8.54 6.09 -15.62
C GLY A 331 9.05 4.95 -16.51
N THR A 332 8.53 4.87 -17.74
CA THR A 332 8.92 3.88 -18.75
C THR A 332 10.27 4.13 -19.43
N ALA A 333 10.95 5.24 -19.13
CA ALA A 333 12.31 5.48 -19.65
C ALA A 333 13.35 4.78 -18.75
N PRO A 334 14.34 4.05 -19.32
CA PRO A 334 15.25 3.19 -18.55
C PRO A 334 16.12 3.93 -17.53
N THR A 335 16.40 5.21 -17.77
CA THR A 335 17.28 6.04 -16.93
C THR A 335 16.51 6.90 -15.92
N THR A 336 15.18 6.82 -15.91
CA THR A 336 14.35 7.57 -14.96
C THR A 336 14.50 7.01 -13.56
N GLN A 337 14.81 7.90 -12.62
CA GLN A 337 14.85 7.58 -11.17
C GLN A 337 13.68 8.23 -10.43
N ILE A 338 13.16 9.35 -10.92
CA ILE A 338 11.97 10.03 -10.41
C ILE A 338 10.95 10.14 -11.55
N GLY A 339 9.82 9.50 -11.38
CA GLY A 339 8.67 9.60 -12.27
C GLY A 339 7.77 10.80 -11.96
N PRO A 340 6.66 10.95 -12.69
CA PRO A 340 5.63 11.94 -12.36
C PRO A 340 4.85 11.52 -11.10
N LEU A 341 4.10 12.43 -10.54
CA LEU A 341 3.00 12.13 -9.62
C LEU A 341 1.84 11.50 -10.41
N VAL A 342 1.01 10.73 -9.73
CA VAL A 342 -0.04 9.92 -10.38
C VAL A 342 -1.10 10.73 -11.13
N SER A 343 -1.34 11.99 -10.74
CA SER A 343 -2.41 12.82 -11.34
C SER A 343 -2.16 14.31 -11.17
N ALA A 344 -2.89 15.11 -11.96
CA ALA A 344 -2.92 16.56 -11.82
C ALA A 344 -3.33 17.02 -10.43
N GLY A 345 -4.33 16.35 -9.83
CA GLY A 345 -4.78 16.66 -8.47
C GLY A 345 -3.70 16.42 -7.41
N GLN A 346 -2.93 15.32 -7.54
CA GLN A 346 -1.81 15.07 -6.64
C GLN A 346 -0.68 16.08 -6.82
N LYS A 347 -0.37 16.47 -8.07
CA LYS A 347 0.59 17.53 -8.37
C LYS A 347 0.19 18.84 -7.71
N GLN A 348 -1.05 19.28 -7.90
CA GLN A 348 -1.57 20.51 -7.30
C GLN A 348 -1.51 20.48 -5.76
N ARG A 349 -1.80 19.31 -5.15
CA ARG A 349 -1.68 19.12 -3.71
C ARG A 349 -0.24 19.35 -3.22
N VAL A 350 0.74 18.74 -3.88
CA VAL A 350 2.15 18.87 -3.50
C VAL A 350 2.64 20.30 -3.70
N GLU A 351 2.30 20.93 -4.81
CA GLU A 351 2.61 22.35 -5.09
C GLU A 351 2.01 23.29 -4.04
N GLY A 352 0.79 23.01 -3.58
CA GLY A 352 0.14 23.74 -2.50
C GLY A 352 0.94 23.67 -1.19
N PHE A 353 1.39 22.47 -0.79
CA PHE A 353 2.24 22.32 0.39
C PHE A 353 3.58 23.05 0.27
N LEU A 354 4.21 23.03 -0.90
CA LEU A 354 5.46 23.77 -1.12
C LEU A 354 5.24 25.28 -1.00
N ALA A 355 4.16 25.80 -1.58
CA ALA A 355 3.80 27.22 -1.47
C ALA A 355 3.48 27.62 -0.02
N ASP A 356 2.75 26.78 0.72
CA ASP A 356 2.46 27.00 2.15
C ASP A 356 3.75 27.01 2.97
N GLY A 357 4.64 26.05 2.77
CA GLY A 357 5.91 25.99 3.47
C GLY A 357 6.77 27.24 3.28
N LEU A 358 6.88 27.74 2.05
CA LEU A 358 7.61 28.98 1.76
C LEU A 358 6.95 30.22 2.42
N ARG A 359 5.64 30.30 2.33
CA ARG A 359 4.88 31.40 2.97
C ARG A 359 5.08 31.41 4.49
N ASP A 360 5.18 30.23 5.09
CA ASP A 360 5.35 30.02 6.52
C ASP A 360 6.82 30.18 6.98
N GLY A 361 7.77 30.42 6.04
CA GLY A 361 9.16 30.74 6.33
C GLY A 361 10.16 29.59 6.09
N CYS A 362 9.74 28.47 5.52
CA CYS A 362 10.68 27.45 5.05
C CYS A 362 11.51 27.94 3.86
N THR A 363 12.69 27.36 3.68
CA THR A 363 13.58 27.61 2.55
C THR A 363 13.89 26.33 1.81
N TYR A 364 14.06 26.42 0.49
CA TYR A 364 14.59 25.30 -0.30
C TYR A 364 16.09 25.13 -0.06
N VAL A 365 16.49 23.92 0.30
CA VAL A 365 17.89 23.49 0.31
C VAL A 365 18.25 22.83 -1.03
N ALA A 366 17.28 22.10 -1.60
CA ALA A 366 17.40 21.51 -2.93
C ALA A 366 16.03 21.48 -3.61
N GLY A 367 16.03 21.40 -4.93
CA GLY A 367 14.82 21.27 -5.72
C GLY A 367 13.98 22.55 -5.72
N GLY A 368 12.69 22.39 -5.42
CA GLY A 368 11.70 23.47 -5.55
C GLY A 368 11.23 23.68 -6.98
N GLY A 369 9.97 24.02 -7.11
CA GLY A 369 9.33 24.28 -8.39
C GLY A 369 8.99 23.03 -9.19
N THR A 370 8.30 23.29 -10.28
CA THR A 370 7.77 22.27 -11.19
C THR A 370 8.46 22.42 -12.54
N PRO A 371 8.90 21.32 -13.17
CA PRO A 371 9.41 21.37 -14.53
C PRO A 371 8.32 21.85 -15.50
N GLU A 372 8.71 22.67 -16.48
CA GLU A 372 7.83 23.03 -17.59
C GLU A 372 7.59 21.81 -18.50
N GLY A 373 6.41 21.73 -19.09
CA GLY A 373 6.04 20.69 -20.05
C GLY A 373 4.85 19.83 -19.60
N PRO A 374 4.52 18.80 -20.38
CA PRO A 374 3.41 17.90 -20.06
C PRO A 374 3.74 17.00 -18.87
N GLY A 375 2.67 16.41 -18.30
CA GLY A 375 2.78 15.46 -17.18
C GLY A 375 2.82 16.12 -15.81
N TYR A 376 2.79 15.25 -14.80
CA TYR A 376 2.54 15.67 -13.42
C TYR A 376 3.82 15.66 -12.57
N PHE A 377 4.90 16.22 -13.12
CA PHE A 377 6.21 16.23 -12.48
C PHE A 377 6.33 17.29 -11.39
N VAL A 378 7.03 16.93 -10.31
CA VAL A 378 7.50 17.81 -9.23
C VAL A 378 8.97 17.44 -8.93
N ARG A 379 9.84 18.43 -8.74
CA ARG A 379 11.24 18.17 -8.40
C ARG A 379 11.38 17.59 -6.99
N PRO A 380 12.29 16.63 -6.75
CA PRO A 380 12.71 16.26 -5.42
C PRO A 380 13.09 17.49 -4.62
N THR A 381 12.47 17.69 -3.47
CA THR A 381 12.59 18.96 -2.73
C THR A 381 12.96 18.70 -1.27
N VAL A 382 13.97 19.45 -0.79
CA VAL A 382 14.40 19.46 0.61
C VAL A 382 14.08 20.83 1.20
N LEU A 383 13.27 20.85 2.27
CA LEU A 383 12.83 22.07 2.98
C LEU A 383 13.52 22.16 4.35
N ALA A 384 14.21 23.27 4.60
CA ALA A 384 14.69 23.66 5.94
C ALA A 384 13.75 24.68 6.59
N GLY A 385 13.82 24.79 7.92
CA GLY A 385 13.06 25.78 8.70
C GLY A 385 11.65 25.33 9.08
N ALA A 386 11.25 24.10 8.78
CA ALA A 386 9.92 23.61 9.15
C ALA A 386 9.72 23.57 10.68
N GLN A 387 8.58 24.09 11.14
CA GLN A 387 8.17 24.15 12.55
C GLN A 387 6.95 23.25 12.80
N PRO A 388 6.72 22.78 14.05
CA PRO A 388 5.64 21.85 14.40
C PRO A 388 4.22 22.29 14.03
N ASN A 389 3.96 23.60 13.87
CA ASN A 389 2.65 24.15 13.51
C ASN A 389 2.45 24.30 11.99
N MET A 390 3.46 24.03 11.18
CA MET A 390 3.37 24.19 9.73
C MET A 390 2.77 22.93 9.06
N SER A 391 2.01 23.13 7.98
CA SER A 391 1.38 22.03 7.23
C SER A 391 2.41 21.05 6.67
N VAL A 392 3.56 21.53 6.19
CA VAL A 392 4.66 20.72 5.67
C VAL A 392 5.30 19.81 6.73
N TYR A 393 5.18 20.16 8.02
CA TYR A 393 5.66 19.34 9.14
C TYR A 393 4.59 18.35 9.61
N CYS A 394 3.31 18.78 9.73
CA CYS A 394 2.23 18.03 10.34
C CYS A 394 1.56 17.05 9.38
N GLU A 395 1.35 17.47 8.11
CA GLU A 395 0.51 16.75 7.17
C GLU A 395 1.31 15.80 6.26
N GLU A 396 0.67 14.71 5.84
CA GLU A 396 1.19 13.84 4.80
C GLU A 396 1.09 14.53 3.44
N ILE A 397 2.23 14.89 2.84
CA ILE A 397 2.29 15.55 1.54
C ILE A 397 2.03 14.53 0.43
N PHE A 398 2.58 13.32 0.55
CA PHE A 398 2.53 12.21 -0.42
C PHE A 398 3.14 12.61 -1.77
N GLY A 399 4.31 13.25 -1.70
CA GLY A 399 5.11 13.75 -2.81
C GLY A 399 6.60 13.80 -2.45
N PRO A 400 7.49 14.15 -3.39
CA PRO A 400 8.93 14.11 -3.19
C PRO A 400 9.45 15.30 -2.36
N VAL A 401 8.95 15.44 -1.13
CA VAL A 401 9.25 16.57 -0.25
C VAL A 401 9.70 16.09 1.12
N LEU A 402 10.94 16.44 1.48
CA LEU A 402 11.57 16.16 2.76
C LEU A 402 11.67 17.44 3.60
N THR A 403 11.25 17.38 4.86
CA THR A 403 11.56 18.44 5.85
C THR A 403 12.75 18.02 6.71
N VAL A 404 13.71 18.94 6.94
CA VAL A 404 14.92 18.65 7.71
C VAL A 404 14.99 19.52 8.98
N MET A 405 15.30 18.87 10.10
CA MET A 405 15.33 19.49 11.43
C MET A 405 16.58 19.02 12.20
N PRO A 406 17.31 19.93 12.85
CA PRO A 406 18.37 19.52 13.76
C PRO A 406 17.81 19.05 15.10
N PHE A 407 18.55 18.19 15.79
CA PHE A 407 18.40 17.93 17.22
C PHE A 407 19.76 17.95 17.92
N GLU A 408 19.76 18.29 19.20
CA GLU A 408 21.00 18.47 19.98
C GLU A 408 21.08 17.52 21.18
N GLU A 409 19.92 16.96 21.56
CA GLU A 409 19.83 16.21 22.80
C GLU A 409 20.28 14.76 22.64
N ASP A 410 21.08 14.29 23.62
CA ASP A 410 21.24 12.87 23.92
C ASP A 410 20.01 12.30 24.67
N ASP A 411 19.03 13.16 25.01
CA ASP A 411 17.76 12.78 25.62
C ASP A 411 16.83 12.17 24.58
N LEU A 412 16.81 10.84 24.55
CA LEU A 412 15.97 10.09 23.61
C LEU A 412 14.47 10.25 23.89
N GLU A 413 14.09 10.52 25.14
CA GLU A 413 12.72 10.75 25.56
C GLU A 413 12.19 12.07 24.95
N ALA A 414 12.96 13.16 25.04
CA ALA A 414 12.61 14.44 24.43
C ALA A 414 12.58 14.35 22.89
N LEU A 415 13.53 13.67 22.27
CA LEU A 415 13.57 13.44 20.84
C LEU A 415 12.35 12.63 20.36
N ALA A 416 12.01 11.57 21.08
CA ALA A 416 10.85 10.75 20.78
C ALA A 416 9.54 11.52 20.96
N ALA A 417 9.39 12.31 22.05
CA ALA A 417 8.22 13.13 22.28
C ALA A 417 7.98 14.11 21.12
N ARG A 418 9.03 14.79 20.64
CA ARG A 418 8.98 15.66 19.46
C ARG A 418 8.58 14.92 18.17
N ALA A 419 9.09 13.72 17.96
CA ALA A 419 8.77 12.93 16.79
C ALA A 419 7.35 12.33 16.83
N ASN A 420 6.88 11.99 18.06
CA ASN A 420 5.56 11.45 18.32
C ASN A 420 4.45 12.53 18.33
N ASP A 421 4.82 13.83 18.35
CA ASP A 421 3.86 14.95 18.26
C ASP A 421 3.30 15.05 16.84
N THR A 422 2.51 14.07 16.49
CA THR A 422 1.79 13.92 15.22
C THR A 422 0.61 12.98 15.41
N ARG A 423 -0.42 13.15 14.59
CA ARG A 423 -1.55 12.21 14.54
C ARG A 423 -1.21 10.86 13.89
N TYR A 424 -0.06 10.75 13.24
CA TYR A 424 0.39 9.57 12.54
C TYR A 424 1.32 8.69 13.40
N GLY A 425 1.46 7.43 12.99
CA GLY A 425 2.36 6.48 13.63
C GLY A 425 2.57 5.22 12.78
N LEU A 426 2.94 5.39 11.48
CA LEU A 426 3.09 4.25 10.58
C LEU A 426 4.47 3.63 10.66
N ALA A 427 5.53 4.41 10.39
CA ALA A 427 6.89 3.92 10.38
C ALA A 427 7.88 4.94 10.95
N ALA A 428 9.09 4.47 11.31
CA ALA A 428 10.24 5.30 11.61
C ALA A 428 11.54 4.62 11.15
N ASN A 429 12.58 5.43 10.92
CA ASN A 429 13.92 4.95 10.54
C ASN A 429 14.96 5.51 11.53
N ILE A 430 15.87 4.67 12.01
CA ILE A 430 16.92 5.04 12.96
C ILE A 430 18.28 4.66 12.36
N TRP A 431 19.21 5.61 12.32
CA TRP A 431 20.58 5.39 11.85
C TRP A 431 21.56 5.64 13.00
N THR A 432 22.16 4.58 13.52
CA THR A 432 23.14 4.58 14.63
C THR A 432 23.88 3.26 14.67
N ARG A 433 25.13 3.27 15.16
CA ARG A 433 25.89 2.06 15.47
C ARG A 433 25.71 1.62 16.94
N ASP A 434 25.13 2.47 17.78
CA ASP A 434 24.81 2.14 19.16
C ASP A 434 23.53 1.32 19.26
N ILE A 435 23.66 0.02 19.49
CA ILE A 435 22.53 -0.91 19.59
C ILE A 435 21.62 -0.58 20.78
N SER A 436 22.15 -0.04 21.88
CA SER A 436 21.38 0.38 23.06
C SER A 436 20.47 1.55 22.71
N ARG A 437 21.01 2.56 22.02
CA ARG A 437 20.27 3.71 21.50
C ARG A 437 19.18 3.26 20.53
N ALA A 438 19.50 2.37 19.58
CA ALA A 438 18.54 1.85 18.62
C ALA A 438 17.35 1.20 19.31
N HIS A 439 17.57 0.30 20.28
CA HIS A 439 16.48 -0.38 21.01
C HIS A 439 15.70 0.57 21.93
N ARG A 440 16.37 1.49 22.61
CA ARG A 440 15.68 2.47 23.48
C ARG A 440 14.78 3.37 22.66
N LEU A 441 15.30 3.98 21.58
CA LEU A 441 14.51 4.87 20.73
C LEU A 441 13.37 4.13 20.03
N ALA A 442 13.60 2.90 19.55
CA ALA A 442 12.57 2.07 18.92
C ALA A 442 11.36 1.81 19.86
N ARG A 443 11.60 1.73 21.18
CA ARG A 443 10.51 1.55 22.18
C ARG A 443 9.75 2.84 22.48
N LEU A 444 10.39 3.99 22.28
CA LEU A 444 9.81 5.31 22.59
C LEU A 444 8.99 5.87 21.42
N ILE A 445 9.22 5.38 20.20
CA ILE A 445 8.51 5.89 19.01
C ILE A 445 7.16 5.17 18.84
N ASP A 446 6.10 5.96 18.72
CA ASP A 446 4.73 5.50 18.44
C ASP A 446 4.56 5.19 16.94
N ALA A 447 5.16 4.11 16.47
CA ALA A 447 5.00 3.66 15.09
C ALA A 447 4.93 2.12 15.01
N GLY A 448 4.16 1.63 14.04
CA GLY A 448 3.96 0.19 13.86
C GLY A 448 5.17 -0.53 13.26
N THR A 449 6.04 0.19 12.54
CA THR A 449 7.25 -0.35 11.91
C THR A 449 8.46 0.52 12.22
N ILE A 450 9.47 -0.04 12.88
CA ILE A 450 10.74 0.64 13.13
C ILE A 450 11.83 -0.08 12.32
N ARG A 451 12.58 0.68 11.54
CA ARG A 451 13.71 0.18 10.75
C ARG A 451 15.00 0.80 11.27
N VAL A 452 16.04 -0.01 11.41
CA VAL A 452 17.36 0.44 11.86
C VAL A 452 18.37 0.20 10.74
N ASN A 453 19.18 1.22 10.43
CA ASN A 453 20.27 1.17 9.45
C ASN A 453 19.84 0.64 8.06
N GLY A 454 18.67 1.09 7.57
CA GLY A 454 18.19 0.75 6.24
C GLY A 454 17.58 -0.65 6.09
N ALA A 455 17.18 -1.29 7.19
CA ALA A 455 16.48 -2.58 7.14
C ALA A 455 15.25 -2.51 6.24
N GLY A 456 15.06 -3.52 5.40
CA GLY A 456 13.90 -3.67 4.51
C GLY A 456 12.61 -4.00 5.26
N ILE A 457 11.49 -3.99 4.54
CA ILE A 457 10.21 -4.53 5.01
C ILE A 457 10.11 -5.95 4.44
N ASP A 458 9.85 -6.93 5.32
CA ASP A 458 9.67 -8.33 4.96
C ASP A 458 8.20 -8.73 5.14
N HIS A 459 7.67 -9.60 4.28
CA HIS A 459 6.29 -10.11 4.38
C HIS A 459 6.04 -10.90 5.67
N ALA A 460 7.08 -11.40 6.33
CA ALA A 460 6.97 -12.09 7.61
C ALA A 460 6.73 -11.15 8.81
N LEU A 461 6.98 -9.85 8.62
CA LEU A 461 6.76 -8.86 9.67
C LEU A 461 5.36 -8.28 9.56
N PRO A 462 4.59 -8.23 10.66
CA PRO A 462 3.31 -7.53 10.69
C PRO A 462 3.50 -6.07 10.31
N PHE A 463 2.62 -5.58 9.43
CA PHE A 463 2.63 -4.20 8.94
C PHE A 463 1.36 -3.49 9.38
N GLY A 464 1.48 -2.25 9.85
CA GLY A 464 0.33 -1.41 10.20
C GLY A 464 0.68 -0.28 11.14
N GLY A 465 -0.21 0.70 11.22
CA GLY A 465 0.00 1.94 11.95
C GLY A 465 -0.48 1.93 13.40
N PHE A 466 0.02 2.93 14.15
CA PHE A 466 -0.52 3.42 15.41
C PHE A 466 -1.32 4.71 15.13
N LYS A 467 -2.06 5.19 16.11
CA LYS A 467 -2.83 6.45 16.03
C LYS A 467 -3.72 6.50 14.76
N GLN A 468 -3.70 7.62 14.02
CA GLN A 468 -4.50 7.77 12.80
C GLN A 468 -3.81 7.21 11.53
N SER A 469 -2.73 6.46 11.67
CA SER A 469 -2.18 5.66 10.58
C SER A 469 -2.89 4.32 10.39
N GLY A 470 -3.88 4.02 11.21
CA GLY A 470 -4.78 2.90 11.03
C GLY A 470 -4.87 1.96 12.22
N TRP A 471 -5.59 0.87 12.01
CA TRP A 471 -5.71 -0.22 12.97
C TRP A 471 -5.77 -1.58 12.28
N GLY A 472 -5.50 -2.64 13.04
CA GLY A 472 -5.26 -3.96 12.50
C GLY A 472 -3.82 -4.12 12.02
N ARG A 473 -3.54 -5.25 11.37
CA ARG A 473 -2.24 -5.53 10.77
C ARG A 473 -2.43 -6.25 9.45
N GLU A 474 -1.56 -5.96 8.50
CA GLU A 474 -1.33 -6.72 7.28
C GLU A 474 0.01 -7.45 7.38
N ASN A 475 0.29 -8.33 6.44
CA ASN A 475 1.49 -9.19 6.45
C ASN A 475 1.62 -10.05 7.73
N GLY A 476 2.66 -10.82 7.81
CA GLY A 476 2.87 -11.74 8.93
C GLY A 476 1.74 -12.75 9.11
N ARG A 477 1.77 -13.45 10.23
CA ARG A 477 0.67 -14.30 10.72
C ARG A 477 -0.58 -13.47 11.01
N GLU A 478 -0.39 -12.27 11.52
CA GLU A 478 -1.44 -11.34 11.94
C GLU A 478 -2.31 -10.90 10.76
N GLY A 479 -1.71 -10.71 9.58
CA GLY A 479 -2.44 -10.40 8.35
C GLY A 479 -3.42 -11.50 7.94
N VAL A 480 -3.05 -12.77 8.11
CA VAL A 480 -3.95 -13.90 7.83
C VAL A 480 -5.02 -14.03 8.94
N LEU A 481 -4.62 -13.93 10.21
CA LEU A 481 -5.56 -13.98 11.34
C LEU A 481 -6.61 -12.86 11.28
N ALA A 482 -6.27 -11.71 10.74
CA ALA A 482 -7.22 -10.62 10.52
C ALA A 482 -8.38 -10.99 9.56
N HIS A 483 -8.26 -12.12 8.82
CA HIS A 483 -9.29 -12.67 7.93
C HIS A 483 -10.02 -13.88 8.51
N MET A 484 -9.82 -14.15 9.80
CA MET A 484 -10.39 -15.33 10.47
C MET A 484 -11.14 -14.95 11.74
N GLU A 485 -12.06 -15.80 12.14
CA GLU A 485 -12.80 -15.74 13.41
C GLU A 485 -12.47 -16.95 14.25
N LEU A 486 -12.21 -16.72 15.54
CA LEU A 486 -11.95 -17.77 16.49
C LEU A 486 -13.26 -18.30 17.09
N LYS A 487 -13.51 -19.59 16.95
CA LYS A 487 -14.68 -20.28 17.48
C LYS A 487 -14.26 -21.25 18.58
N SER A 488 -14.94 -21.24 19.70
CA SER A 488 -14.80 -22.23 20.77
C SER A 488 -15.84 -23.32 20.64
N ILE A 489 -15.42 -24.58 20.82
CA ILE A 489 -16.27 -25.76 20.79
C ILE A 489 -16.04 -26.50 22.13
N ALA A 490 -17.12 -26.72 22.85
CA ALA A 490 -17.10 -27.48 24.11
C ALA A 490 -18.05 -28.68 23.99
N ILE A 491 -17.57 -29.85 24.42
CA ILE A 491 -18.26 -31.12 24.37
C ILE A 491 -18.31 -31.67 25.79
N ARG A 492 -19.47 -32.05 26.25
CA ARG A 492 -19.65 -32.80 27.49
C ARG A 492 -19.86 -34.28 27.14
N PHE A 493 -19.21 -35.18 27.85
CA PHE A 493 -19.31 -36.64 27.69
C PHE A 493 -19.66 -37.34 28.99
#